data_f87311cd0e974eb0cf032e2d3f3d9a3a
#
_entry.id   f87311cd0e974eb0cf032e2d3f3d9a3a
#
_cell.length_a   1.000
_cell.length_b   1.000
_cell.length_c   1.000
_cell.angle_alpha   90.00
_cell.angle_beta   90.00
_cell.angle_gamma   90.00
#
_symmetry.space_group_name_H-M   'P 1'
#
loop_
_entity.id
_entity.type
_entity.pdbx_description
1 polymer ?
#
loop_
_entity_poly.entity_id
_entity_poly.type
_entity_poly.pdbx_seq_one_letter_code
_entity_poly.pdbx_strand_id
1 'polypeptide(L)'
;RGLGDVYKRQGMYHALRAYDPACMVNQILYILKAEPLFADDFLKQNYTYWNAAYAAFPVMAEESVKGYFDVLPQYLSAVAAEPFYSSLHFPQYEDFTVTETFDATGSLGGTAGVLRAEFTQDGVEAEGMCSVELVPFPIPGLGGYYMAYSTTIVSAEKGMFQNWEDILTRSLGSLDYSGSYTSSAMAQSDAAMRQSQQLSQSANEMQDAIMSSWENRNTSQDIISQKQSDATMGFERVMDTETGEIYQTDDGFTDWYDGERYTAITDDQYTEAVVGRFSWK
;
A
#
# COMPACT_ATOMS: atom_id res chain seq x y z
N ARG A 1 -12.83 -9.21 17.38
CA ARG A 1 -13.50 -8.48 16.27
C ARG A 1 -13.56 -7.03 16.69
N GLY A 2 -12.63 -6.21 16.17
CA GLY A 2 -12.60 -4.78 16.41
C GLY A 2 -13.75 -4.07 15.71
N LEU A 3 -14.34 -3.09 16.39
CA LEU A 3 -15.24 -2.15 15.74
C LEU A 3 -14.35 -1.11 15.06
N GLY A 4 -14.52 -0.93 13.76
CA GLY A 4 -13.86 0.14 13.03
C GLY A 4 -14.54 1.48 13.26
N ASP A 5 -13.74 2.54 13.25
CA ASP A 5 -14.25 3.91 13.26
C ASP A 5 -14.59 4.33 11.81
N VAL A 6 -15.80 4.81 11.60
CA VAL A 6 -16.27 5.33 10.31
C VAL A 6 -16.44 6.83 10.40
N TYR A 7 -15.64 7.57 9.65
CA TYR A 7 -15.65 9.03 9.63
C TYR A 7 -16.47 9.53 8.44
N LYS A 8 -17.65 10.08 8.70
CA LYS A 8 -18.54 10.62 7.68
C LYS A 8 -18.81 12.09 7.92
N ARG A 9 -18.46 12.94 6.96
CA ARG A 9 -18.96 14.31 6.86
C ARG A 9 -19.33 14.65 5.43
N GLN A 10 -20.43 15.38 5.25
CA GLN A 10 -20.74 15.96 3.94
C GLN A 10 -19.66 16.94 3.53
N GLY A 11 -18.87 16.56 2.54
CA GLY A 11 -18.09 17.47 1.71
C GLY A 11 -16.58 17.46 1.84
N MET A 12 -15.94 16.98 2.92
CA MET A 12 -14.50 17.18 3.06
C MET A 12 -13.65 15.96 3.43
N TYR A 13 -14.14 14.99 4.19
CA TYR A 13 -13.33 13.86 4.64
C TYR A 13 -14.17 12.61 4.86
N HIS A 14 -13.83 11.54 4.18
CA HIS A 14 -14.44 10.22 4.36
C HIS A 14 -13.35 9.21 4.62
N ALA A 15 -13.34 8.60 5.78
CA ALA A 15 -12.38 7.58 6.14
C ALA A 15 -13.05 6.42 6.89
N LEU A 16 -12.43 5.26 6.79
CA LEU A 16 -12.74 4.05 7.52
C LEU A 16 -11.46 3.56 8.19
N ARG A 17 -11.52 3.24 9.46
CA ARG A 17 -10.46 2.55 10.18
C ARG A 17 -11.01 1.27 10.79
N ALA A 18 -10.40 0.13 10.48
CA ALA A 18 -10.66 -1.16 11.12
C ALA A 18 -9.36 -1.64 11.76
N TYR A 19 -9.39 -2.04 13.02
CA TYR A 19 -8.19 -2.41 13.77
C TYR A 19 -8.47 -3.51 14.79
N ASP A 20 -7.40 -4.19 15.21
CA ASP A 20 -7.43 -5.11 16.33
C ASP A 20 -7.37 -4.33 17.65
N PRO A 21 -8.39 -4.41 18.54
CA PRO A 21 -8.39 -3.69 19.81
C PRO A 21 -7.24 -4.09 20.74
N ALA A 22 -6.65 -5.27 20.56
CA ALA A 22 -5.51 -5.73 21.35
C ALA A 22 -4.18 -5.11 20.89
N CYS A 23 -4.10 -4.74 19.60
CA CYS A 23 -2.91 -4.12 19.02
C CYS A 23 -3.35 -3.22 17.85
N MET A 24 -3.56 -1.95 18.11
CA MET A 24 -4.18 -1.02 17.15
C MET A 24 -3.36 -0.75 15.89
N VAL A 25 -2.09 -1.15 15.84
CA VAL A 25 -1.26 -1.08 14.63
C VAL A 25 -1.60 -2.17 13.61
N ASN A 26 -2.28 -3.25 14.06
CA ASN A 26 -2.87 -4.26 13.18
C ASN A 26 -4.18 -3.69 12.64
N GLN A 27 -4.10 -2.97 11.52
CA GLN A 27 -5.20 -2.15 11.03
C GLN A 27 -5.27 -2.01 9.52
N ILE A 28 -6.45 -1.59 9.08
CA ILE A 28 -6.68 -0.97 7.79
C ILE A 28 -7.16 0.45 8.04
N LEU A 29 -6.49 1.45 7.49
CA LEU A 29 -6.99 2.80 7.34
C LEU A 29 -7.27 3.06 5.86
N TYR A 30 -8.49 3.43 5.55
CA TYR A 30 -8.90 3.83 4.22
C TYR A 30 -9.44 5.26 4.26
N ILE A 31 -8.88 6.14 3.43
CA ILE A 31 -9.32 7.52 3.28
C ILE A 31 -9.76 7.69 1.83
N LEU A 32 -11.05 7.89 1.62
CA LEU A 32 -11.61 8.06 0.29
C LEU A 32 -11.03 9.28 -0.42
N LYS A 33 -10.94 10.40 0.31
CA LYS A 33 -10.44 11.67 -0.22
C LYS A 33 -9.81 12.50 0.90
N ALA A 34 -8.63 13.04 0.65
CA ALA A 34 -7.95 14.01 1.50
C ALA A 34 -7.58 15.24 0.67
N GLU A 35 -8.00 16.42 1.14
CA GLU A 35 -7.75 17.72 0.53
C GLU A 35 -7.86 18.85 1.56
N PRO A 36 -7.26 20.01 1.35
CA PRO A 36 -6.27 20.30 0.30
C PRO A 36 -4.85 19.87 0.70
N LEU A 37 -4.03 19.52 -0.31
CA LEU A 37 -2.59 19.31 -0.16
C LEU A 37 -1.88 20.40 -0.96
N PHE A 38 -1.20 21.31 -0.28
CA PHE A 38 -0.56 22.45 -0.93
C PHE A 38 0.87 22.11 -1.33
N ALA A 39 1.27 22.54 -2.54
CA ALA A 39 2.63 22.30 -3.04
C ALA A 39 3.66 23.24 -2.38
N ASP A 40 3.24 24.42 -1.95
CA ASP A 40 4.10 25.43 -1.32
C ASP A 40 3.35 26.33 -0.31
N ASP A 41 4.12 27.07 0.47
CA ASP A 41 3.58 27.99 1.48
C ASP A 41 2.82 29.17 0.88
N PHE A 42 3.15 29.61 -0.33
CA PHE A 42 2.45 30.71 -0.98
C PHE A 42 1.02 30.31 -1.34
N LEU A 43 0.86 29.13 -1.94
CA LEU A 43 -0.46 28.56 -2.21
C LEU A 43 -1.25 28.38 -0.92
N LYS A 44 -0.64 27.78 0.11
CA LYS A 44 -1.25 27.59 1.41
C LYS A 44 -1.76 28.91 2.01
N GLN A 45 -0.96 29.99 1.97
CA GLN A 45 -1.35 31.30 2.49
C GLN A 45 -2.57 31.87 1.75
N ASN A 46 -2.62 31.75 0.42
CA ASN A 46 -3.76 32.20 -0.37
C ASN A 46 -5.07 31.53 0.06
N TYR A 47 -5.03 30.23 0.31
CA TYR A 47 -6.21 29.49 0.76
C TYR A 47 -6.52 29.71 2.25
N THR A 48 -5.53 29.95 3.08
CA THR A 48 -5.71 30.29 4.51
C THR A 48 -6.47 31.58 4.69
N TYR A 49 -6.38 32.53 3.76
CA TYR A 49 -7.19 33.74 3.76
C TYR A 49 -8.72 33.43 3.73
N TRP A 50 -9.11 32.35 3.03
CA TRP A 50 -10.51 31.93 2.92
C TRP A 50 -10.94 30.99 4.05
N ASN A 51 -10.03 30.19 4.55
CA ASN A 51 -10.28 29.27 5.65
C ASN A 51 -9.04 29.15 6.55
N ALA A 52 -9.11 29.78 7.74
CA ALA A 52 -8.01 29.80 8.70
C ALA A 52 -7.53 28.42 9.17
N ALA A 53 -8.38 27.40 9.09
CA ALA A 53 -8.01 26.03 9.43
C ALA A 53 -6.85 25.49 8.57
N TYR A 54 -6.74 25.94 7.33
CA TYR A 54 -5.67 25.51 6.42
C TYR A 54 -4.26 25.92 6.87
N ALA A 55 -4.14 26.85 7.82
CA ALA A 55 -2.84 27.19 8.40
C ALA A 55 -2.15 25.99 9.07
N ALA A 56 -2.90 25.05 9.61
CA ALA A 56 -2.38 23.83 10.27
C ALA A 56 -1.99 22.72 9.30
N PHE A 57 -2.46 22.76 8.04
CA PHE A 57 -2.19 21.72 7.07
C PHE A 57 -0.73 21.75 6.59
N PRO A 58 -0.10 20.58 6.31
CA PRO A 58 1.26 20.54 5.82
C PRO A 58 1.38 21.03 4.39
N VAL A 59 2.62 21.35 4.01
CA VAL A 59 3.02 21.58 2.62
C VAL A 59 3.69 20.32 2.08
N MET A 60 3.17 19.77 1.00
CA MET A 60 3.73 18.64 0.27
C MET A 60 4.74 19.17 -0.76
N ALA A 61 5.95 19.47 -0.30
CA ALA A 61 6.99 20.07 -1.14
C ALA A 61 7.48 19.13 -2.25
N GLU A 62 7.43 17.83 -2.03
CA GLU A 62 7.66 16.81 -3.05
C GLU A 62 6.29 16.33 -3.58
N GLU A 63 5.99 16.70 -4.82
CA GLU A 63 4.73 16.38 -5.49
C GLU A 63 4.74 14.91 -5.98
N SER A 64 4.82 13.98 -5.02
CA SER A 64 4.93 12.55 -5.28
C SER A 64 4.14 11.74 -4.24
N VAL A 65 3.91 10.45 -4.54
CA VAL A 65 3.29 9.50 -3.59
C VAL A 65 4.08 9.46 -2.29
N LYS A 66 5.42 9.41 -2.38
CA LYS A 66 6.28 9.45 -1.20
C LYS A 66 6.08 10.76 -0.41
N GLY A 67 6.11 11.91 -1.10
CA GLY A 67 5.92 13.22 -0.47
C GLY A 67 4.57 13.34 0.25
N TYR A 68 3.53 12.74 -0.28
CA TYR A 68 2.24 12.65 0.42
C TYR A 68 2.34 11.88 1.73
N PHE A 69 2.95 10.70 1.72
CA PHE A 69 3.06 9.89 2.93
C PHE A 69 4.04 10.51 3.95
N ASP A 70 5.04 11.25 3.51
CA ASP A 70 5.92 12.01 4.41
C ASP A 70 5.15 13.10 5.19
N VAL A 71 4.12 13.70 4.59
CA VAL A 71 3.29 14.74 5.24
C VAL A 71 2.00 14.22 5.87
N LEU A 72 1.63 12.97 5.61
CA LEU A 72 0.38 12.37 6.10
C LEU A 72 0.24 12.44 7.63
N PRO A 73 1.28 12.15 8.45
CA PRO A 73 1.16 12.26 9.90
C PRO A 73 0.73 13.67 10.35
N GLN A 74 1.34 14.71 9.76
CA GLN A 74 0.98 16.10 10.07
C GLN A 74 -0.41 16.45 9.54
N TYR A 75 -0.78 15.95 8.35
CA TYR A 75 -2.11 16.13 7.78
C TYR A 75 -3.20 15.55 8.71
N LEU A 76 -3.04 14.30 9.17
CA LEU A 76 -3.98 13.65 10.10
C LEU A 76 -4.06 14.38 11.43
N SER A 77 -2.94 14.89 11.94
CA SER A 77 -2.92 15.72 13.16
C SER A 77 -3.70 17.02 12.99
N ALA A 78 -3.57 17.69 11.83
CA ALA A 78 -4.33 18.89 11.52
C ALA A 78 -5.84 18.62 11.41
N VAL A 79 -6.22 17.51 10.77
CA VAL A 79 -7.63 17.06 10.70
C VAL A 79 -8.19 16.73 12.08
N ALA A 80 -7.42 16.03 12.92
CA ALA A 80 -7.83 15.67 14.28
C ALA A 80 -8.04 16.89 15.19
N ALA A 81 -7.34 17.98 14.93
CA ALA A 81 -7.47 19.24 15.67
C ALA A 81 -8.76 20.01 15.33
N GLU A 82 -9.44 19.68 14.23
CA GLU A 82 -10.68 20.31 13.85
C GLU A 82 -11.81 19.96 14.86
N PRO A 83 -12.59 20.93 15.35
CA PRO A 83 -13.61 20.69 16.40
C PRO A 83 -14.59 19.58 16.06
N PHE A 84 -14.90 19.40 14.79
CA PHE A 84 -15.82 18.37 14.32
C PHE A 84 -15.27 16.96 14.51
N TYR A 85 -13.96 16.78 14.44
CA TYR A 85 -13.29 15.49 14.54
C TYR A 85 -12.70 15.22 15.93
N SER A 86 -12.88 16.12 16.89
CA SER A 86 -12.28 16.04 18.24
C SER A 86 -12.63 14.77 19.03
N SER A 87 -13.73 14.10 18.67
CA SER A 87 -14.14 12.82 19.29
C SER A 87 -13.59 11.59 18.59
N LEU A 88 -12.87 11.76 17.48
CA LEU A 88 -12.35 10.66 16.66
C LEU A 88 -10.88 10.41 16.96
N HIS A 89 -10.49 9.14 16.95
CA HIS A 89 -9.11 8.73 17.18
C HIS A 89 -8.42 8.47 15.85
N PHE A 90 -7.72 9.48 15.35
CA PHE A 90 -6.85 9.32 14.19
C PHE A 90 -5.54 8.67 14.62
N PRO A 91 -5.00 7.72 13.82
CA PRO A 91 -3.68 7.17 14.10
C PRO A 91 -2.64 8.29 14.01
N GLN A 92 -1.73 8.32 14.97
CA GLN A 92 -0.59 9.22 14.95
C GLN A 92 0.63 8.41 14.52
N TYR A 93 1.18 8.73 13.37
CA TYR A 93 2.36 8.07 12.83
C TYR A 93 3.61 8.87 13.19
N GLU A 94 4.57 8.22 13.81
CA GLU A 94 5.89 8.76 14.14
C GLU A 94 6.95 7.97 13.37
N ASP A 95 8.06 8.61 13.04
CA ASP A 95 9.20 8.01 12.34
C ASP A 95 8.82 7.27 11.04
N PHE A 96 7.85 7.81 10.31
CA PHE A 96 7.36 7.20 9.08
C PHE A 96 8.47 7.16 8.03
N THR A 97 8.89 5.96 7.66
CA THR A 97 9.99 5.72 6.72
C THR A 97 9.55 4.83 5.58
N VAL A 98 9.66 5.33 4.34
CA VAL A 98 9.40 4.55 3.13
C VAL A 98 10.59 3.63 2.86
N THR A 99 10.34 2.32 2.79
CA THR A 99 11.38 1.31 2.54
C THR A 99 11.41 0.81 1.11
N GLU A 100 10.26 0.77 0.45
CA GLU A 100 10.12 0.37 -0.96
C GLU A 100 9.01 1.17 -1.64
N THR A 101 9.11 1.35 -2.96
CA THR A 101 8.09 2.02 -3.77
C THR A 101 7.80 1.18 -5.01
N PHE A 102 6.52 1.04 -5.34
CA PHE A 102 6.03 0.28 -6.48
C PHE A 102 5.16 1.19 -7.35
N ASP A 103 5.31 1.09 -8.65
CA ASP A 103 4.48 1.82 -9.60
C ASP A 103 3.05 1.27 -9.58
N ALA A 104 2.08 2.17 -9.68
CA ALA A 104 0.68 1.82 -9.84
C ALA A 104 0.03 2.72 -10.90
N THR A 105 -1.02 2.22 -11.55
CA THR A 105 -1.79 2.98 -12.51
C THR A 105 -2.98 3.61 -11.82
N GLY A 106 -3.08 4.94 -11.89
CA GLY A 106 -4.23 5.68 -11.38
C GLY A 106 -5.41 5.64 -12.37
N SER A 107 -6.62 5.67 -11.86
CA SER A 107 -7.84 5.72 -12.66
C SER A 107 -8.42 7.12 -12.83
N LEU A 108 -7.97 8.07 -12.01
CA LEU A 108 -8.43 9.46 -12.03
C LEU A 108 -7.52 10.39 -12.85
N GLY A 109 -6.48 9.84 -13.46
CA GLY A 109 -5.50 10.60 -14.26
C GLY A 109 -4.46 11.33 -13.42
N GLY A 110 -4.29 10.95 -12.16
CA GLY A 110 -3.27 11.44 -11.26
C GLY A 110 -2.01 10.57 -11.22
N THR A 111 -1.12 10.87 -10.27
CA THR A 111 0.04 10.05 -9.96
C THR A 111 -0.34 9.04 -8.88
N ALA A 112 -0.33 7.76 -9.23
CA ALA A 112 -0.64 6.68 -8.31
C ALA A 112 0.61 5.87 -7.94
N GLY A 113 0.63 5.30 -6.75
CA GLY A 113 1.70 4.41 -6.32
C GLY A 113 1.35 3.64 -5.06
N VAL A 114 2.08 2.56 -4.88
CA VAL A 114 2.09 1.75 -3.69
C VAL A 114 3.47 1.85 -3.07
N LEU A 115 3.55 1.91 -1.75
CA LEU A 115 4.80 1.89 -1.03
C LEU A 115 4.71 1.01 0.20
N ARG A 116 5.87 0.58 0.64
CA ARG A 116 6.06 -0.06 1.91
C ARG A 116 6.68 0.93 2.87
N ALA A 117 6.20 0.93 4.10
CA ALA A 117 6.70 1.82 5.13
C ALA A 117 6.85 1.11 6.47
N GLU A 118 7.80 1.61 7.26
CA GLU A 118 7.92 1.34 8.68
C GLU A 118 7.59 2.62 9.44
N PHE A 119 6.97 2.51 10.58
CA PHE A 119 6.58 3.64 11.43
C PHE A 119 6.33 3.19 12.86
N THR A 120 6.24 4.15 13.76
CA THR A 120 5.78 3.94 15.13
C THR A 120 4.38 4.52 15.28
N GLN A 121 3.48 3.78 15.93
CA GLN A 121 2.15 4.28 16.28
C GLN A 121 1.83 3.89 17.72
N ASP A 122 1.47 4.88 18.54
CA ASP A 122 1.17 4.68 19.97
C ASP A 122 2.30 3.93 20.73
N GLY A 123 3.57 4.16 20.33
CA GLY A 123 4.75 3.52 20.89
C GLY A 123 5.01 2.08 20.44
N VAL A 124 4.26 1.58 19.45
CA VAL A 124 4.44 0.26 18.84
C VAL A 124 5.06 0.41 17.46
N GLU A 125 6.19 -0.30 17.22
CA GLU A 125 6.79 -0.39 15.89
C GLU A 125 5.88 -1.19 14.96
N ALA A 126 5.64 -0.66 13.76
CA ALA A 126 4.77 -1.25 12.75
C ALA A 126 5.41 -1.22 11.37
N GLU A 127 4.96 -2.11 10.53
CA GLU A 127 5.24 -2.12 9.09
C GLU A 127 3.94 -2.23 8.31
N GLY A 128 3.91 -1.70 7.09
CA GLY A 128 2.68 -1.74 6.30
C GLY A 128 2.89 -1.45 4.82
N MET A 129 1.82 -1.72 4.07
CA MET A 129 1.66 -1.34 2.68
C MET A 129 0.73 -0.13 2.60
N CYS A 130 1.13 0.84 1.81
CA CYS A 130 0.42 2.10 1.66
C CYS A 130 0.19 2.40 0.18
N SER A 131 -0.96 2.96 -0.17
CA SER A 131 -1.26 3.37 -1.55
C SER A 131 -2.06 4.66 -1.59
N VAL A 132 -1.92 5.40 -2.69
CA VAL A 132 -2.68 6.62 -2.94
C VAL A 132 -2.65 6.98 -4.43
N GLU A 133 -3.66 7.70 -4.90
CA GLU A 133 -3.62 8.44 -6.15
C GLU A 133 -3.71 9.95 -5.88
N LEU A 134 -2.69 10.70 -6.32
CA LEU A 134 -2.60 12.15 -6.21
C LEU A 134 -3.09 12.81 -7.48
N VAL A 135 -4.15 13.59 -7.37
CA VAL A 135 -4.76 14.28 -8.50
C VAL A 135 -4.59 15.78 -8.34
N PRO A 136 -3.93 16.48 -9.28
CA PRO A 136 -3.84 17.93 -9.23
C PRO A 136 -5.21 18.57 -9.48
N PHE A 137 -5.55 19.58 -8.69
CA PHE A 137 -6.77 20.36 -8.84
C PHE A 137 -6.41 21.84 -9.10
N PRO A 138 -6.21 22.21 -10.37
CA PRO A 138 -5.87 23.58 -10.71
C PRO A 138 -7.08 24.51 -10.56
N ILE A 139 -6.86 25.69 -9.93
CA ILE A 139 -7.87 26.74 -9.82
C ILE A 139 -7.36 27.98 -10.56
N PRO A 140 -8.06 28.40 -11.65
CA PRO A 140 -7.62 29.55 -12.42
C PRO A 140 -7.43 30.80 -11.56
N GLY A 141 -6.26 31.44 -11.64
CA GLY A 141 -5.92 32.67 -10.94
C GLY A 141 -5.52 32.50 -9.47
N LEU A 142 -5.65 31.30 -8.88
CA LEU A 142 -5.28 31.02 -7.48
C LEU A 142 -4.20 29.93 -7.34
N GLY A 143 -3.77 29.32 -8.46
CA GLY A 143 -2.87 28.18 -8.47
C GLY A 143 -3.65 26.88 -8.38
N GLY A 144 -3.63 26.20 -7.26
CA GLY A 144 -4.32 24.94 -7.08
C GLY A 144 -3.80 24.19 -5.85
N TYR A 145 -4.24 22.94 -5.71
CA TYR A 145 -3.77 22.02 -4.69
C TYR A 145 -3.86 20.59 -5.22
N TYR A 146 -3.31 19.65 -4.49
CA TYR A 146 -3.50 18.23 -4.78
C TYR A 146 -4.63 17.65 -3.92
N MET A 147 -5.32 16.68 -4.49
CA MET A 147 -6.26 15.82 -3.79
C MET A 147 -5.66 14.40 -3.74
N ALA A 148 -5.63 13.80 -2.57
CA ALA A 148 -5.28 12.40 -2.43
C ALA A 148 -6.55 11.56 -2.39
N TYR A 149 -6.64 10.59 -3.30
CA TYR A 149 -7.76 9.66 -3.40
C TYR A 149 -7.35 8.25 -3.01
N SER A 150 -8.32 7.53 -2.42
CA SER A 150 -8.20 6.11 -2.09
C SER A 150 -6.92 5.78 -1.28
N THR A 151 -6.51 6.70 -0.39
CA THR A 151 -5.38 6.40 0.49
C THR A 151 -5.70 5.18 1.31
N THR A 152 -4.87 4.15 1.19
CA THR A 152 -4.99 2.91 1.93
C THR A 152 -3.72 2.67 2.72
N ILE A 153 -3.84 2.36 4.00
CA ILE A 153 -2.74 1.88 4.85
C ILE A 153 -3.19 0.57 5.46
N VAL A 154 -2.45 -0.48 5.16
CA VAL A 154 -2.63 -1.81 5.76
C VAL A 154 -1.37 -2.11 6.55
N SER A 155 -1.48 -2.26 7.85
CA SER A 155 -0.32 -2.41 8.72
C SER A 155 -0.51 -3.47 9.80
N ALA A 156 0.63 -3.93 10.31
CA ALA A 156 0.70 -4.78 11.50
C ALA A 156 1.96 -4.45 12.31
N GLU A 157 2.04 -5.00 13.51
CA GLU A 157 3.25 -4.94 14.33
C GLU A 157 4.45 -5.46 13.53
N LYS A 158 5.58 -4.78 13.64
CA LYS A 158 6.80 -5.08 12.87
C LYS A 158 7.23 -6.53 13.07
N GLY A 159 7.47 -7.24 11.97
CA GLY A 159 7.79 -8.66 11.93
C GLY A 159 6.59 -9.60 12.06
N MET A 160 5.37 -9.05 12.23
CA MET A 160 4.14 -9.85 12.34
C MET A 160 3.23 -9.70 11.12
N PHE A 161 3.61 -8.92 10.12
CA PHE A 161 2.76 -8.57 8.99
C PHE A 161 2.27 -9.81 8.23
N GLN A 162 3.11 -10.81 8.02
CA GLN A 162 2.74 -12.06 7.36
C GLN A 162 1.61 -12.83 8.07
N ASN A 163 1.54 -12.73 9.40
CA ASN A 163 0.49 -13.41 10.17
C ASN A 163 -0.88 -12.73 10.00
N TRP A 164 -0.88 -11.46 9.62
CA TRP A 164 -2.08 -10.65 9.44
C TRP A 164 -2.50 -10.50 7.97
N GLU A 165 -1.62 -10.83 7.05
CA GLU A 165 -1.78 -10.61 5.61
C GLU A 165 -3.13 -11.10 5.08
N ASP A 166 -3.46 -12.36 5.31
CA ASP A 166 -4.71 -12.99 4.87
C ASP A 166 -5.97 -12.28 5.39
N ILE A 167 -5.93 -11.85 6.66
CA ILE A 167 -7.07 -11.20 7.31
C ILE A 167 -7.22 -9.79 6.78
N LEU A 168 -6.13 -9.03 6.72
CA LEU A 168 -6.12 -7.65 6.27
C LEU A 168 -6.50 -7.55 4.79
N THR A 169 -5.96 -8.43 3.96
CA THR A 169 -6.26 -8.53 2.54
C THR A 169 -7.73 -8.84 2.27
N ARG A 170 -8.28 -9.88 2.91
CA ARG A 170 -9.71 -10.20 2.78
C ARG A 170 -10.61 -9.09 3.30
N SER A 171 -10.19 -8.39 4.35
CA SER A 171 -10.94 -7.26 4.89
C SER A 171 -10.92 -6.07 3.94
N LEU A 172 -9.77 -5.78 3.33
CA LEU A 172 -9.65 -4.74 2.30
C LEU A 172 -10.52 -5.09 1.09
N GLY A 173 -10.47 -6.34 0.60
CA GLY A 173 -11.28 -6.85 -0.50
C GLY A 173 -12.78 -6.87 -0.23
N SER A 174 -13.21 -6.73 1.02
CA SER A 174 -14.62 -6.64 1.38
C SER A 174 -15.15 -5.20 1.46
N LEU A 175 -14.29 -4.19 1.22
CA LEU A 175 -14.73 -2.79 1.16
C LEU A 175 -15.62 -2.59 -0.06
N ASP A 176 -16.86 -2.20 0.19
CA ASP A 176 -17.84 -1.90 -0.85
C ASP A 176 -18.61 -0.64 -0.48
N TYR A 177 -18.96 0.15 -1.49
CA TYR A 177 -19.81 1.32 -1.30
C TYR A 177 -21.27 0.90 -1.23
N SER A 178 -21.95 1.24 -0.14
CA SER A 178 -23.38 0.91 -0.02
C SER A 178 -24.16 1.57 -1.16
N GLY A 179 -25.15 0.86 -1.69
CA GLY A 179 -26.07 1.39 -2.72
C GLY A 179 -26.78 2.68 -2.30
N SER A 180 -26.95 2.93 -1.01
CA SER A 180 -27.48 4.19 -0.46
C SER A 180 -26.50 5.35 -0.60
N TYR A 181 -25.18 5.08 -0.48
CA TYR A 181 -24.15 6.10 -0.71
C TYR A 181 -24.07 6.47 -2.19
N THR A 182 -24.03 5.47 -3.08
CA THR A 182 -24.02 5.70 -4.53
C THR A 182 -25.29 6.37 -5.02
N SER A 183 -26.48 6.00 -4.53
CA SER A 183 -27.73 6.65 -4.91
C SER A 183 -27.86 8.08 -4.39
N SER A 184 -27.37 8.40 -3.18
CA SER A 184 -27.36 9.78 -2.71
C SER A 184 -26.35 10.66 -3.43
N ALA A 185 -25.22 10.11 -3.88
CA ALA A 185 -24.28 10.78 -4.76
C ALA A 185 -24.85 11.02 -6.16
N MET A 186 -25.63 10.06 -6.70
CA MET A 186 -26.36 10.19 -7.96
C MET A 186 -27.42 11.32 -7.93
N ALA A 187 -28.09 11.48 -6.80
CA ALA A 187 -29.11 12.53 -6.69
C ALA A 187 -28.53 13.96 -6.68
N GLN A 188 -27.22 14.12 -6.51
CA GLN A 188 -26.58 15.43 -6.41
C GLN A 188 -25.93 15.93 -7.70
N SER A 189 -25.53 15.11 -8.63
CA SER A 189 -25.20 15.45 -10.04
C SER A 189 -24.62 14.27 -10.84
N ASP A 190 -24.81 14.26 -12.18
CA ASP A 190 -24.17 13.29 -13.10
C ASP A 190 -22.63 13.29 -13.04
N ALA A 191 -22.02 14.41 -12.64
CA ALA A 191 -20.58 14.52 -12.47
C ALA A 191 -20.09 13.80 -11.20
N ALA A 192 -20.83 13.87 -10.09
CA ALA A 192 -20.51 13.16 -8.86
C ALA A 192 -20.67 11.63 -9.02
N MET A 193 -21.57 11.19 -9.91
CA MET A 193 -21.74 9.78 -10.23
C MET A 193 -20.54 9.21 -10.99
N ARG A 194 -20.05 9.91 -12.01
CA ARG A 194 -18.84 9.51 -12.74
C ARG A 194 -17.63 9.45 -11.81
N GLN A 195 -17.49 10.44 -10.94
CA GLN A 195 -16.43 10.49 -9.94
C GLN A 195 -16.54 9.33 -8.95
N SER A 196 -17.75 8.98 -8.47
CA SER A 196 -17.95 7.86 -7.54
C SER A 196 -17.62 6.51 -8.19
N GLN A 197 -17.98 6.31 -9.47
CA GLN A 197 -17.62 5.10 -10.21
C GLN A 197 -16.10 5.01 -10.44
N GLN A 198 -15.46 6.11 -10.81
CA GLN A 198 -14.01 6.19 -10.97
C GLN A 198 -13.28 5.92 -9.64
N LEU A 199 -13.78 6.48 -8.53
CA LEU A 199 -13.19 6.24 -7.20
C LEU A 199 -13.29 4.76 -6.78
N SER A 200 -14.42 4.10 -7.09
CA SER A 200 -14.57 2.66 -6.82
C SER A 200 -13.60 1.82 -7.67
N GLN A 201 -13.44 2.18 -8.95
CA GLN A 201 -12.47 1.52 -9.83
C GLN A 201 -11.03 1.75 -9.34
N SER A 202 -10.69 2.98 -8.99
CA SER A 202 -9.36 3.32 -8.43
C SER A 202 -9.06 2.55 -7.14
N ALA A 203 -10.04 2.42 -6.26
CA ALA A 203 -9.87 1.63 -5.03
C ALA A 203 -9.57 0.16 -5.33
N ASN A 204 -10.27 -0.44 -6.30
CA ASN A 204 -10.04 -1.83 -6.69
C ASN A 204 -8.67 -2.01 -7.38
N GLU A 205 -8.31 -1.13 -8.32
CA GLU A 205 -7.01 -1.18 -8.99
C GLU A 205 -5.84 -1.00 -8.03
N MET A 206 -6.00 -0.12 -7.04
CA MET A 206 -5.00 0.08 -6.00
C MET A 206 -4.88 -1.13 -5.08
N GLN A 207 -6.00 -1.77 -4.76
CA GLN A 207 -6.05 -3.03 -4.03
C GLN A 207 -5.34 -4.15 -4.80
N ASP A 208 -5.60 -4.26 -6.11
CA ASP A 208 -4.94 -5.25 -6.97
C ASP A 208 -3.42 -4.99 -7.04
N ALA A 209 -2.99 -3.72 -7.05
CA ALA A 209 -1.57 -3.36 -7.01
C ALA A 209 -0.90 -3.75 -5.69
N ILE A 210 -1.58 -3.54 -4.55
CA ILE A 210 -1.11 -4.01 -3.23
C ILE A 210 -0.97 -5.53 -3.23
N MET A 211 -1.98 -6.24 -3.73
CA MET A 211 -1.98 -7.70 -3.82
C MET A 211 -0.84 -8.22 -4.68
N SER A 212 -0.69 -7.69 -5.90
CA SER A 212 0.42 -8.06 -6.80
C SER A 212 1.78 -7.81 -6.16
N SER A 213 1.95 -6.69 -5.46
CA SER A 213 3.21 -6.36 -4.78
C SER A 213 3.51 -7.35 -3.65
N TRP A 214 2.49 -7.82 -2.95
CA TRP A 214 2.63 -8.82 -1.90
C TRP A 214 2.98 -10.20 -2.44
N GLU A 215 2.27 -10.66 -3.47
CA GLU A 215 2.52 -11.94 -4.12
C GLU A 215 3.96 -12.01 -4.65
N ASN A 216 4.41 -10.96 -5.33
CA ASN A 216 5.78 -10.87 -5.84
C ASN A 216 6.82 -10.94 -4.72
N ARG A 217 6.56 -10.30 -3.59
CA ARG A 217 7.50 -10.34 -2.45
C ARG A 217 7.54 -11.71 -1.79
N ASN A 218 6.38 -12.31 -1.53
CA ASN A 218 6.33 -13.62 -0.89
C ASN A 218 7.08 -14.63 -1.74
N THR A 219 6.85 -14.62 -3.06
CA THR A 219 7.60 -15.44 -4.00
C THR A 219 9.11 -15.18 -3.92
N SER A 220 9.53 -13.92 -3.88
CA SER A 220 10.95 -13.57 -3.78
C SER A 220 11.57 -14.02 -2.45
N GLN A 221 10.85 -13.87 -1.34
CA GLN A 221 11.32 -14.34 -0.02
C GLN A 221 11.40 -15.86 0.05
N ASP A 222 10.44 -16.56 -0.54
CA ASP A 222 10.46 -18.02 -0.61
C ASP A 222 11.66 -18.51 -1.44
N ILE A 223 11.93 -17.88 -2.58
CA ILE A 223 13.11 -18.16 -3.41
C ILE A 223 14.40 -17.93 -2.62
N ILE A 224 14.54 -16.79 -1.93
CA ILE A 224 15.72 -16.48 -1.11
C ILE A 224 15.89 -17.52 0.01
N SER A 225 14.82 -17.87 0.71
CA SER A 225 14.84 -18.85 1.79
C SER A 225 15.24 -20.24 1.29
N GLN A 226 14.73 -20.66 0.13
CA GLN A 226 15.08 -21.93 -0.49
C GLN A 226 16.54 -21.94 -0.94
N LYS A 227 17.04 -20.88 -1.57
CA LYS A 227 18.46 -20.72 -1.95
C LYS A 227 19.39 -20.80 -0.73
N GLN A 228 19.04 -20.11 0.36
CA GLN A 228 19.82 -20.16 1.59
C GLN A 228 19.81 -21.55 2.22
N SER A 229 18.66 -22.23 2.19
CA SER A 229 18.54 -23.60 2.67
C SER A 229 19.39 -24.56 1.84
N ASP A 230 19.29 -24.49 0.53
CA ASP A 230 20.08 -25.33 -0.38
C ASP A 230 21.58 -25.09 -0.20
N ALA A 231 22.03 -23.85 -0.16
CA ALA A 231 23.43 -23.48 0.07
C ALA A 231 23.93 -23.95 1.45
N THR A 232 23.10 -23.85 2.50
CA THR A 232 23.46 -24.32 3.85
C THR A 232 23.63 -25.84 3.89
N MET A 233 22.81 -26.56 3.12
CA MET A 233 22.87 -28.01 3.03
C MET A 233 23.88 -28.54 2.00
N GLY A 234 24.54 -27.65 1.24
CA GLY A 234 25.51 -28.01 0.21
C GLY A 234 24.86 -28.57 -1.06
N PHE A 235 23.72 -28.01 -1.45
CA PHE A 235 22.98 -28.42 -2.65
C PHE A 235 22.83 -27.27 -3.64
N GLU A 236 22.68 -27.64 -4.89
CA GLU A 236 22.17 -26.79 -5.96
C GLU A 236 21.00 -27.49 -6.66
N ARG A 237 20.20 -26.72 -7.38
CA ARG A 237 19.08 -27.24 -8.17
C ARG A 237 19.39 -27.15 -9.65
N VAL A 238 19.02 -28.20 -10.35
CA VAL A 238 19.18 -28.31 -11.80
C VAL A 238 17.88 -28.75 -12.43
N MET A 239 17.64 -28.29 -13.66
CA MET A 239 16.52 -28.73 -14.47
C MET A 239 17.02 -29.79 -15.47
N ASP A 240 16.30 -30.91 -15.56
CA ASP A 240 16.44 -31.87 -16.64
C ASP A 240 15.80 -31.28 -17.91
N THR A 241 16.60 -30.99 -18.91
CA THR A 241 16.16 -30.34 -20.16
C THR A 241 15.26 -31.25 -21.02
N GLU A 242 15.25 -32.58 -20.78
CA GLU A 242 14.39 -33.53 -21.49
C GLU A 242 12.99 -33.61 -20.88
N THR A 243 12.87 -33.50 -19.55
CA THR A 243 11.61 -33.64 -18.85
C THR A 243 11.04 -32.34 -18.31
N GLY A 244 11.88 -31.30 -18.12
CA GLY A 244 11.55 -30.06 -17.46
C GLY A 244 11.47 -30.15 -15.93
N GLU A 245 11.80 -31.30 -15.35
CA GLU A 245 11.72 -31.56 -13.92
C GLU A 245 12.93 -31.00 -13.16
N ILE A 246 12.71 -30.52 -11.93
CA ILE A 246 13.75 -29.94 -11.07
C ILE A 246 14.29 -31.01 -10.11
N TYR A 247 15.59 -31.12 -10.04
CA TYR A 247 16.32 -32.02 -9.15
C TYR A 247 17.28 -31.26 -8.27
N GLN A 248 17.53 -31.80 -7.05
CA GLN A 248 18.66 -31.37 -6.21
C GLN A 248 19.89 -32.24 -6.49
N THR A 249 21.04 -31.59 -6.52
CA THR A 249 22.33 -32.25 -6.62
C THR A 249 23.36 -31.61 -5.68
N ASP A 250 24.56 -32.16 -5.58
CA ASP A 250 25.61 -31.60 -4.75
C ASP A 250 26.08 -30.24 -5.31
N ASP A 251 26.33 -29.28 -4.43
CA ASP A 251 26.79 -27.94 -4.79
C ASP A 251 28.07 -27.97 -5.66
N GLY A 252 28.10 -27.13 -6.71
CA GLY A 252 29.15 -27.10 -7.70
C GLY A 252 29.02 -28.14 -8.82
N PHE A 253 27.92 -28.87 -8.90
CA PHE A 253 27.66 -29.81 -9.99
C PHE A 253 27.68 -29.11 -11.35
N THR A 254 27.01 -27.95 -11.46
CA THR A 254 26.95 -27.20 -12.74
C THR A 254 28.28 -26.60 -13.15
N ASP A 255 29.25 -26.43 -12.27
CA ASP A 255 30.60 -25.98 -12.58
C ASP A 255 31.41 -27.04 -13.30
N TRP A 256 31.09 -28.33 -13.13
CA TRP A 256 31.83 -29.46 -13.63
C TRP A 256 31.08 -30.29 -14.67
N TYR A 257 29.77 -30.09 -14.76
CA TYR A 257 28.94 -30.83 -15.71
C TYR A 257 29.05 -30.25 -17.10
N ASP A 258 29.59 -31.05 -18.03
CA ASP A 258 29.81 -30.71 -19.44
C ASP A 258 28.72 -31.32 -20.37
N GLY A 259 27.69 -31.96 -19.83
CA GLY A 259 26.57 -32.51 -20.57
C GLY A 259 25.48 -31.50 -20.87
N GLU A 260 24.55 -31.84 -21.76
CA GLU A 260 23.45 -30.95 -22.19
C GLU A 260 22.14 -31.22 -21.45
N ARG A 261 22.06 -32.31 -20.67
CA ARG A 261 20.81 -32.76 -20.06
C ARG A 261 20.40 -31.93 -18.85
N TYR A 262 21.35 -31.48 -18.02
CA TYR A 262 21.06 -30.73 -16.81
C TYR A 262 21.60 -29.33 -16.91
N THR A 263 20.77 -28.35 -16.57
CA THR A 263 21.15 -26.92 -16.53
C THR A 263 20.80 -26.31 -15.19
N ALA A 264 21.56 -25.29 -14.75
CA ALA A 264 21.22 -24.50 -13.59
C ALA A 264 19.83 -23.88 -13.77
N ILE A 265 19.04 -23.83 -12.71
CA ILE A 265 17.70 -23.23 -12.74
C ILE A 265 17.77 -21.71 -12.60
N THR A 266 16.77 -21.03 -13.15
CA THR A 266 16.52 -19.60 -12.94
C THR A 266 15.76 -19.35 -11.66
N ASP A 267 15.68 -18.10 -11.20
CA ASP A 267 14.96 -17.71 -10.00
C ASP A 267 13.47 -18.13 -10.05
N ASP A 268 12.83 -17.96 -11.18
CA ASP A 268 11.40 -18.34 -11.35
C ASP A 268 11.17 -19.84 -11.15
N GLN A 269 12.13 -20.66 -11.51
CA GLN A 269 12.05 -22.12 -11.38
C GLN A 269 12.24 -22.62 -9.93
N TYR A 270 12.70 -21.75 -9.00
CA TYR A 270 12.76 -22.10 -7.58
C TYR A 270 11.39 -22.33 -6.94
N THR A 271 10.33 -21.84 -7.56
CA THR A 271 8.94 -22.07 -7.10
C THR A 271 8.40 -23.44 -7.49
N GLU A 272 9.09 -24.15 -8.39
CA GLU A 272 8.69 -25.48 -8.84
C GLU A 272 9.12 -26.57 -7.84
N ALA A 273 8.35 -27.65 -7.80
CA ALA A 273 8.62 -28.75 -6.90
C ALA A 273 9.89 -29.51 -7.30
N VAL A 274 10.76 -29.77 -6.33
CA VAL A 274 11.87 -30.70 -6.50
C VAL A 274 11.35 -32.14 -6.56
N VAL A 275 11.56 -32.81 -7.69
CA VAL A 275 11.08 -34.17 -7.93
C VAL A 275 11.97 -35.23 -7.28
N GLY A 276 13.25 -34.96 -7.16
CA GLY A 276 14.19 -35.93 -6.60
C GLY A 276 15.57 -35.34 -6.36
N ARG A 277 16.46 -36.20 -5.86
CA ARG A 277 17.86 -35.87 -5.61
C ARG A 277 18.76 -36.91 -6.20
N PHE A 278 19.87 -36.50 -6.77
CA PHE A 278 20.96 -37.37 -7.15
C PHE A 278 22.30 -36.81 -6.70
N SER A 279 23.29 -37.68 -6.48
CA SER A 279 24.65 -37.30 -6.14
C SER A 279 25.55 -37.63 -7.29
N TRP A 280 26.48 -36.75 -7.59
CA TRP A 280 27.46 -36.90 -8.66
C TRP A 280 28.63 -37.83 -8.27
N LYS A 281 28.87 -38.05 -6.98
CA LYS A 281 30.04 -38.84 -6.49
C LYS A 281 29.85 -40.32 -6.62
#